data_05cbd1f95eadb2f3de3fbbbb43745ff9
#
_entry.id   05cbd1f95eadb2f3de3fbbbb43745ff9
#
_cell.length_a   1.000
_cell.length_b   1.000
_cell.length_c   1.000
_cell.angle_alpha   90.00
_cell.angle_beta   90.00
_cell.angle_gamma   90.00
#
_symmetry.space_group_name_H-M   'P 1'
#
loop_
_entity.id
_entity.type
_entity.pdbx_description
1 polymer ?
#
loop_
_entity_poly.entity_id
_entity_poly.type
_entity_poly.pdbx_seq_one_letter_code
_entity_poly.pdbx_strand_id
1 'polypeptide(L)'
;TASVFNANAIQAGSLDAGLAGAQTVVQSYNGEGKFVDNKKDKIRVIANLYPESMHLVLKKGTKLNSLKDLNGMKVGVAAAGSGTQVSVRMILKHYDIEANEYELNVGQSAQRLADGQIDAFFYAAGTPLSALIQLGSTKGFDLYSFSADEQKAINEIIPYYVEDVISSGVYENIGYDVNTVAVNGQLITSIDQPEDLIYDITKALWNDNTRKLLDKGHPKGKAIQPSTALKGVLIPLHPGAERFYKEAGLM
;
A
#
# COMPACT_ATOMS: atom_id res chain seq x y z
N THR A 1 -11.58 -0.09 -2.66
CA THR A 1 -11.85 -0.67 -1.33
C THR A 1 -10.58 -0.68 -0.52
N ALA A 2 -10.70 -0.43 0.79
CA ALA A 2 -9.56 -0.31 1.68
C ALA A 2 -9.16 -1.68 2.28
N SER A 3 -7.88 -1.87 2.61
CA SER A 3 -7.34 -3.16 3.09
C SER A 3 -8.11 -3.77 4.27
N VAL A 4 -8.49 -2.94 5.26
CA VAL A 4 -9.26 -3.41 6.43
C VAL A 4 -10.66 -3.85 6.03
N PHE A 5 -11.29 -3.13 5.09
CA PHE A 5 -12.59 -3.52 4.56
C PHE A 5 -12.51 -4.88 3.83
N ASN A 6 -11.51 -5.05 2.96
CA ASN A 6 -11.32 -6.30 2.21
C ASN A 6 -11.08 -7.49 3.16
N ALA A 7 -10.25 -7.33 4.18
CA ALA A 7 -10.00 -8.37 5.18
C ALA A 7 -11.29 -8.78 5.92
N ASN A 8 -12.12 -7.79 6.34
CA ASN A 8 -13.40 -8.06 6.97
C ASN A 8 -14.40 -8.76 6.03
N ALA A 9 -14.47 -8.31 4.78
CA ALA A 9 -15.41 -8.84 3.79
C ALA A 9 -15.06 -10.28 3.38
N ILE A 10 -13.76 -10.60 3.23
CA ILE A 10 -13.27 -11.97 2.98
C ILE A 10 -13.60 -12.88 4.16
N GLN A 11 -13.34 -12.45 5.40
CA GLN A 11 -13.68 -13.23 6.60
C GLN A 11 -15.18 -13.52 6.70
N ALA A 12 -16.00 -12.56 6.30
CA ALA A 12 -17.46 -12.68 6.32
C ALA A 12 -18.04 -13.46 5.12
N GLY A 13 -17.21 -13.81 4.12
CA GLY A 13 -17.66 -14.48 2.90
C GLY A 13 -18.45 -13.57 1.95
N SER A 14 -18.37 -12.26 2.11
CA SER A 14 -19.02 -11.27 1.23
C SER A 14 -18.11 -10.75 0.11
N LEU A 15 -16.85 -11.18 0.09
CA LEU A 15 -15.87 -10.90 -0.95
C LEU A 15 -15.01 -12.15 -1.17
N ASP A 16 -14.92 -12.62 -2.41
CA ASP A 16 -14.16 -13.83 -2.77
C ASP A 16 -12.65 -13.61 -2.73
N ALA A 17 -12.18 -12.47 -3.24
CA ALA A 17 -10.77 -12.08 -3.23
C ALA A 17 -10.63 -10.55 -3.22
N GLY A 18 -9.47 -10.06 -2.78
CA GLY A 18 -9.21 -8.62 -2.72
C GLY A 18 -7.74 -8.30 -2.60
N LEU A 19 -7.42 -7.01 -2.69
CA LEU A 19 -6.07 -6.49 -2.45
C LEU A 19 -5.98 -5.94 -1.02
N ALA A 20 -4.87 -6.22 -0.35
CA ALA A 20 -4.56 -5.63 0.95
C ALA A 20 -3.06 -5.47 1.15
N GLY A 21 -2.65 -4.42 1.83
CA GLY A 21 -1.25 -4.25 2.25
C GLY A 21 -0.83 -5.34 3.24
N ALA A 22 0.39 -5.84 3.11
CA ALA A 22 0.93 -6.95 3.90
C ALA A 22 0.78 -6.74 5.42
N GLN A 23 0.95 -5.49 5.91
CA GLN A 23 0.70 -5.15 7.30
C GLN A 23 -0.72 -5.51 7.75
N THR A 24 -1.73 -5.07 6.99
CA THR A 24 -3.14 -5.36 7.31
C THR A 24 -3.42 -6.85 7.25
N VAL A 25 -2.83 -7.55 6.26
CA VAL A 25 -2.98 -9.00 6.11
C VAL A 25 -2.48 -9.73 7.35
N VAL A 26 -1.27 -9.43 7.80
CA VAL A 26 -0.66 -10.10 8.98
C VAL A 26 -1.41 -9.72 10.26
N GLN A 27 -1.68 -8.44 10.50
CA GLN A 27 -2.39 -7.99 11.69
C GLN A 27 -3.80 -8.60 11.77
N SER A 28 -4.52 -8.68 10.64
CA SER A 28 -5.86 -9.26 10.62
C SER A 28 -5.83 -10.77 10.88
N TYR A 29 -4.87 -11.48 10.30
CA TYR A 29 -4.71 -12.93 10.49
C TYR A 29 -4.30 -13.29 11.92
N ASN A 30 -3.39 -12.50 12.52
CA ASN A 30 -2.91 -12.75 13.89
C ASN A 30 -3.86 -12.22 14.98
N GLY A 31 -4.78 -11.31 14.66
CA GLY A 31 -5.62 -10.62 15.64
C GLY A 31 -4.86 -9.49 16.37
N GLU A 32 -4.05 -8.73 15.64
CA GLU A 32 -3.24 -7.64 16.15
C GLU A 32 -3.81 -6.27 15.79
N GLY A 33 -3.36 -5.22 16.47
CA GLY A 33 -3.75 -3.84 16.18
C GLY A 33 -5.26 -3.63 16.24
N LYS A 34 -5.90 -3.22 15.16
CA LYS A 34 -7.36 -3.03 15.08
C LYS A 34 -8.15 -4.35 15.08
N PHE A 35 -7.49 -5.48 14.99
CA PHE A 35 -8.11 -6.80 14.92
C PHE A 35 -7.97 -7.60 16.23
N VAL A 36 -7.53 -6.96 17.32
CA VAL A 36 -7.58 -7.56 18.65
C VAL A 36 -9.02 -8.00 18.94
N ASP A 37 -9.19 -9.25 19.40
CA ASP A 37 -10.47 -9.91 19.62
C ASP A 37 -11.35 -10.09 18.36
N ASN A 38 -10.79 -9.83 17.18
CA ASN A 38 -11.50 -9.92 15.91
C ASN A 38 -10.61 -10.50 14.79
N LYS A 39 -9.93 -11.59 15.10
CA LYS A 39 -9.01 -12.30 14.21
C LYS A 39 -9.70 -12.74 12.91
N LYS A 40 -8.97 -12.65 11.78
CA LYS A 40 -9.44 -13.05 10.45
C LYS A 40 -8.72 -14.32 9.97
N ASP A 41 -8.96 -15.43 10.62
CA ASP A 41 -8.26 -16.70 10.44
C ASP A 41 -8.55 -17.41 9.11
N LYS A 42 -9.59 -16.99 8.39
CA LYS A 42 -9.91 -17.49 7.05
C LYS A 42 -9.05 -16.89 5.94
N ILE A 43 -8.39 -15.77 6.18
CA ILE A 43 -7.58 -15.10 5.15
C ILE A 43 -6.41 -15.98 4.73
N ARG A 44 -6.18 -16.05 3.41
CA ARG A 44 -5.03 -16.70 2.78
C ARG A 44 -4.46 -15.80 1.70
N VAL A 45 -3.15 -15.87 1.50
CA VAL A 45 -2.48 -15.14 0.41
C VAL A 45 -2.47 -16.00 -0.85
N ILE A 46 -2.77 -15.37 -1.99
CA ILE A 46 -2.55 -15.96 -3.31
C ILE A 46 -1.17 -15.54 -3.82
N ALA A 47 -0.85 -14.26 -3.76
CA ALA A 47 0.42 -13.72 -4.24
C ALA A 47 0.74 -12.37 -3.61
N ASN A 48 2.02 -12.11 -3.42
CA ASN A 48 2.56 -10.77 -3.29
C ASN A 48 2.68 -10.15 -4.68
N LEU A 49 2.26 -8.89 -4.86
CA LEU A 49 2.16 -8.29 -6.19
C LEU A 49 3.24 -7.22 -6.42
N TYR A 50 3.13 -6.08 -5.76
CA TYR A 50 4.02 -4.94 -5.98
C TYR A 50 4.15 -4.08 -4.71
N PRO A 51 5.25 -3.32 -4.58
CA PRO A 51 5.38 -2.36 -3.49
C PRO A 51 4.45 -1.15 -3.71
N GLU A 52 3.75 -0.80 -2.64
CA GLU A 52 2.96 0.43 -2.50
C GLU A 52 3.80 1.46 -1.76
N SER A 53 4.39 2.39 -2.51
CA SER A 53 5.25 3.44 -1.96
C SER A 53 4.43 4.44 -1.15
N MET A 54 4.90 4.82 0.03
CA MET A 54 4.28 5.86 0.85
C MET A 54 4.62 7.24 0.26
N HIS A 55 3.60 7.96 -0.17
CA HIS A 55 3.74 9.36 -0.58
C HIS A 55 3.37 10.25 0.59
N LEU A 56 4.25 11.19 0.95
CA LEU A 56 3.88 12.38 1.70
C LEU A 56 3.87 13.54 0.72
N VAL A 57 2.67 13.87 0.27
CA VAL A 57 2.43 14.91 -0.74
C VAL A 57 2.25 16.24 -0.04
N LEU A 58 3.00 17.24 -0.45
CA LEU A 58 2.99 18.58 0.10
C LEU A 58 2.40 19.56 -0.91
N LYS A 59 1.73 20.59 -0.40
CA LYS A 59 1.37 21.74 -1.22
C LYS A 59 2.63 22.33 -1.87
N LYS A 60 2.54 22.70 -3.14
CA LYS A 60 3.67 23.25 -3.91
C LYS A 60 4.35 24.41 -3.18
N GLY A 61 5.67 24.30 -3.03
CA GLY A 61 6.50 25.29 -2.33
C GLY A 61 6.61 25.06 -0.80
N THR A 62 5.86 24.12 -0.23
CA THR A 62 6.03 23.72 1.17
C THR A 62 7.33 22.94 1.35
N LYS A 63 8.09 23.30 2.37
CA LYS A 63 9.33 22.59 2.75
C LYS A 63 9.21 22.12 4.19
N LEU A 64 9.53 20.87 4.43
CA LEU A 64 9.66 20.30 5.76
C LEU A 64 11.13 19.90 5.96
N ASN A 65 11.67 20.18 7.14
CA ASN A 65 13.01 19.73 7.54
C ASN A 65 12.94 18.34 8.19
N SER A 66 11.79 17.99 8.76
CA SER A 66 11.51 16.69 9.37
C SER A 66 10.01 16.42 9.39
N LEU A 67 9.61 15.17 9.67
CA LEU A 67 8.21 14.82 9.88
C LEU A 67 7.54 15.62 10.99
N LYS A 68 8.30 16.08 11.99
CA LYS A 68 7.77 16.91 13.10
C LYS A 68 7.21 18.26 12.65
N ASP A 69 7.61 18.75 11.49
CA ASP A 69 7.09 19.98 10.94
C ASP A 69 5.61 19.86 10.50
N LEU A 70 5.07 18.63 10.44
CA LEU A 70 3.63 18.40 10.25
C LEU A 70 2.78 18.78 11.47
N ASN A 71 3.40 19.07 12.62
CA ASN A 71 2.68 19.46 13.82
C ASN A 71 1.82 20.71 13.59
N GLY A 72 0.54 20.64 13.92
CA GLY A 72 -0.44 21.69 13.70
C GLY A 72 -0.90 21.88 12.25
N MET A 73 -0.29 21.20 11.26
CA MET A 73 -0.70 21.27 9.86
C MET A 73 -2.00 20.49 9.61
N LYS A 74 -2.71 20.86 8.53
CA LYS A 74 -3.90 20.16 8.03
C LYS A 74 -3.44 19.01 7.14
N VAL A 75 -3.54 17.77 7.65
CA VAL A 75 -2.98 16.60 6.99
C VAL A 75 -4.06 15.57 6.62
N GLY A 76 -4.12 15.21 5.34
CA GLY A 76 -4.90 14.07 4.87
C GLY A 76 -4.23 12.75 5.31
N VAL A 77 -4.92 11.96 6.13
CA VAL A 77 -4.41 10.70 6.70
C VAL A 77 -4.96 9.45 5.98
N ALA A 78 -5.36 9.61 4.73
CA ALA A 78 -6.05 8.64 3.90
C ALA A 78 -7.50 8.32 4.37
N ALA A 79 -8.19 7.47 3.62
CA ALA A 79 -9.59 7.14 3.91
C ALA A 79 -9.71 6.29 5.18
N ALA A 80 -10.84 6.45 5.88
CA ALA A 80 -11.18 5.64 7.03
C ALA A 80 -11.13 4.14 6.71
N GLY A 81 -10.48 3.35 7.58
CA GLY A 81 -10.34 1.90 7.39
C GLY A 81 -9.37 1.50 6.29
N SER A 82 -8.53 2.40 5.77
CA SER A 82 -7.44 2.05 4.86
C SER A 82 -6.20 1.57 5.63
N GLY A 83 -5.37 0.74 4.97
CA GLY A 83 -4.07 0.36 5.50
C GLY A 83 -3.15 1.56 5.66
N THR A 84 -3.18 2.51 4.72
CA THR A 84 -2.44 3.77 4.81
C THR A 84 -2.78 4.55 6.08
N GLN A 85 -4.07 4.69 6.43
CA GLN A 85 -4.48 5.40 7.64
C GLN A 85 -3.90 4.78 8.90
N VAL A 86 -3.88 3.43 8.97
CA VAL A 86 -3.29 2.72 10.12
C VAL A 86 -1.82 3.06 10.25
N SER A 87 -1.06 2.96 9.16
CA SER A 87 0.37 3.24 9.14
C SER A 87 0.68 4.70 9.47
N VAL A 88 -0.06 5.64 8.88
CA VAL A 88 0.14 7.08 9.09
C VAL A 88 -0.08 7.44 10.56
N ARG A 89 -1.14 6.93 11.20
CA ARG A 89 -1.38 7.17 12.63
C ARG A 89 -0.30 6.58 13.53
N MET A 90 0.31 5.45 13.15
CA MET A 90 1.47 4.92 13.87
C MET A 90 2.68 5.83 13.73
N ILE A 91 2.93 6.39 12.54
CA ILE A 91 4.01 7.35 12.28
C ILE A 91 3.78 8.63 13.08
N LEU A 92 2.60 9.25 12.98
CA LEU A 92 2.27 10.49 13.72
C LEU A 92 2.44 10.29 15.22
N LYS A 93 1.95 9.17 15.75
CA LYS A 93 2.10 8.83 17.18
C LYS A 93 3.56 8.64 17.60
N HIS A 94 4.38 7.97 16.78
CA HIS A 94 5.80 7.73 17.07
C HIS A 94 6.60 9.03 17.19
N TYR A 95 6.27 10.01 16.35
CA TYR A 95 6.95 11.32 16.33
C TYR A 95 6.29 12.38 17.21
N ASP A 96 5.26 12.03 18.02
CA ASP A 96 4.44 12.96 18.83
C ASP A 96 3.93 14.14 17.98
N ILE A 97 3.38 13.85 16.79
CA ILE A 97 2.84 14.86 15.88
C ILE A 97 1.33 15.00 16.10
N GLU A 98 0.90 16.21 16.52
CA GLU A 98 -0.49 16.60 16.62
C GLU A 98 -0.91 17.36 15.35
N ALA A 99 -1.25 16.61 14.30
CA ALA A 99 -1.77 17.19 13.06
C ALA A 99 -3.30 17.34 13.12
N ASN A 100 -3.84 18.32 12.36
CA ASN A 100 -5.27 18.38 12.10
C ASN A 100 -5.62 17.35 11.02
N GLU A 101 -6.06 16.16 11.43
CA GLU A 101 -6.30 15.02 10.55
C GLU A 101 -7.56 15.17 9.71
N TYR A 102 -7.46 14.82 8.42
CA TYR A 102 -8.58 14.71 7.49
C TYR A 102 -8.62 13.30 6.88
N GLU A 103 -9.73 12.59 7.08
CA GLU A 103 -9.97 11.27 6.50
C GLU A 103 -10.52 11.41 5.07
N LEU A 104 -9.66 11.28 4.08
CA LEU A 104 -9.96 11.57 2.67
C LEU A 104 -9.42 10.45 1.78
N ASN A 105 -10.13 10.10 0.71
CA ASN A 105 -9.53 9.30 -0.35
C ASN A 105 -8.52 10.13 -1.16
N VAL A 106 -7.72 9.48 -2.03
CA VAL A 106 -6.63 10.15 -2.75
C VAL A 106 -7.12 11.27 -3.66
N GLY A 107 -8.27 11.09 -4.34
CA GLY A 107 -8.85 12.14 -5.21
C GLY A 107 -9.28 13.37 -4.41
N GLN A 108 -9.97 13.14 -3.28
CA GLN A 108 -10.37 14.23 -2.36
C GLN A 108 -9.14 14.92 -1.75
N SER A 109 -8.09 14.18 -1.39
CA SER A 109 -6.86 14.76 -0.86
C SER A 109 -6.16 15.63 -1.89
N ALA A 110 -6.00 15.15 -3.12
CA ALA A 110 -5.40 15.90 -4.21
C ALA A 110 -6.18 17.20 -4.51
N GLN A 111 -7.52 17.11 -4.57
CA GLN A 111 -8.38 18.29 -4.79
C GLN A 111 -8.24 19.29 -3.65
N ARG A 112 -8.35 18.87 -2.39
CA ARG A 112 -8.24 19.77 -1.25
C ARG A 112 -6.85 20.39 -1.09
N LEU A 113 -5.79 19.65 -1.47
CA LEU A 113 -4.43 20.22 -1.54
C LEU A 113 -4.34 21.30 -2.61
N ALA A 114 -4.89 21.06 -3.80
CA ALA A 114 -4.96 22.02 -4.90
C ALA A 114 -5.70 23.32 -4.51
N ASP A 115 -6.77 23.18 -3.72
CA ASP A 115 -7.60 24.28 -3.22
C ASP A 115 -7.01 24.98 -1.97
N GLY A 116 -5.89 24.47 -1.43
CA GLY A 116 -5.26 25.01 -0.23
C GLY A 116 -6.05 24.74 1.06
N GLN A 117 -6.94 23.76 1.05
CA GLN A 117 -7.76 23.37 2.21
C GLN A 117 -7.02 22.44 3.17
N ILE A 118 -6.01 21.69 2.66
CA ILE A 118 -5.05 20.92 3.44
C ILE A 118 -3.63 21.32 3.00
N ASP A 119 -2.65 21.05 3.88
CA ASP A 119 -1.26 21.42 3.66
C ASP A 119 -0.43 20.25 3.13
N ALA A 120 -0.82 19.04 3.52
CA ALA A 120 -0.16 17.79 3.12
C ALA A 120 -1.15 16.61 3.15
N PHE A 121 -0.78 15.51 2.53
CA PHE A 121 -1.46 14.24 2.73
C PHE A 121 -0.55 13.04 2.52
N PHE A 122 -0.84 11.96 3.22
CA PHE A 122 -0.21 10.67 3.04
C PHE A 122 -1.06 9.75 2.16
N TYR A 123 -0.38 8.96 1.32
CA TYR A 123 -1.01 7.89 0.58
C TYR A 123 -0.01 6.79 0.17
N ALA A 124 -0.32 5.53 0.46
CA ALA A 124 0.48 4.39 0.03
C ALA A 124 -0.18 3.73 -1.18
N ALA A 125 0.54 3.64 -2.30
CA ALA A 125 0.09 2.99 -3.52
C ALA A 125 1.24 2.73 -4.51
N GLY A 126 0.93 1.96 -5.55
CA GLY A 126 1.84 1.82 -6.70
C GLY A 126 1.99 3.14 -7.46
N THR A 127 3.22 3.47 -7.83
CA THR A 127 3.57 4.67 -8.60
C THR A 127 3.51 4.42 -10.11
N PRO A 128 3.14 5.41 -10.96
CA PRO A 128 2.57 6.72 -10.60
C PRO A 128 1.06 6.67 -10.28
N LEU A 129 0.61 7.54 -9.37
CA LEU A 129 -0.81 7.70 -9.04
C LEU A 129 -1.50 8.66 -10.02
N SER A 130 -2.61 8.28 -10.62
CA SER A 130 -3.35 9.11 -11.57
C SER A 130 -3.77 10.47 -10.98
N ALA A 131 -4.19 10.49 -9.71
CA ALA A 131 -4.55 11.73 -9.02
C ALA A 131 -3.36 12.70 -8.88
N LEU A 132 -2.14 12.17 -8.67
CA LEU A 132 -0.93 12.99 -8.61
C LEU A 132 -0.44 13.42 -9.98
N ILE A 133 -0.62 12.60 -11.03
CA ILE A 133 -0.36 13.03 -12.41
C ILE A 133 -1.24 14.24 -12.74
N GLN A 134 -2.54 14.18 -12.44
CA GLN A 134 -3.48 15.28 -12.68
C GLN A 134 -3.14 16.51 -11.83
N LEU A 135 -2.81 16.34 -10.54
CA LEU A 135 -2.40 17.43 -9.67
C LEU A 135 -1.11 18.09 -10.17
N GLY A 136 -0.13 17.29 -10.59
CA GLY A 136 1.14 17.77 -11.15
C GLY A 136 0.98 18.62 -12.38
N SER A 137 0.08 18.22 -13.31
CA SER A 137 -0.18 18.96 -14.56
C SER A 137 -0.99 20.27 -14.35
N THR A 138 -1.61 20.49 -13.20
CA THR A 138 -2.46 21.65 -12.94
C THR A 138 -1.86 22.64 -11.94
N LYS A 139 -1.66 22.23 -10.71
CA LYS A 139 -1.19 23.08 -9.60
C LYS A 139 0.24 22.75 -9.16
N GLY A 140 0.73 21.57 -9.53
CA GLY A 140 1.98 21.04 -8.98
C GLY A 140 1.84 20.65 -7.50
N PHE A 141 2.82 19.92 -7.03
CA PHE A 141 2.99 19.51 -5.64
C PHE A 141 4.47 19.25 -5.40
N ASP A 142 4.84 19.08 -4.15
CA ASP A 142 6.16 18.58 -3.77
C ASP A 142 5.99 17.24 -3.02
N LEU A 143 7.01 16.40 -3.04
CA LEU A 143 7.07 15.19 -2.26
C LEU A 143 8.11 15.33 -1.16
N TYR A 144 7.76 14.94 0.05
CA TYR A 144 8.71 14.84 1.14
C TYR A 144 9.57 13.59 0.96
N SER A 145 10.88 13.76 1.03
CA SER A 145 11.83 12.66 1.01
C SER A 145 12.22 12.33 2.45
N PHE A 146 11.87 11.13 2.91
CA PHE A 146 12.22 10.68 4.26
C PHE A 146 13.73 10.59 4.41
N SER A 147 14.26 11.00 5.55
CA SER A 147 15.66 10.74 5.89
C SER A 147 15.90 9.24 6.15
N ALA A 148 17.15 8.79 6.09
CA ALA A 148 17.49 7.40 6.41
C ALA A 148 17.06 7.01 7.84
N ASP A 149 17.18 7.93 8.79
CA ASP A 149 16.74 7.70 10.18
C ASP A 149 15.23 7.58 10.28
N GLU A 150 14.47 8.37 9.51
CA GLU A 150 13.01 8.27 9.45
C GLU A 150 12.56 6.97 8.80
N GLN A 151 13.18 6.55 7.70
CA GLN A 151 12.89 5.25 7.07
C GLN A 151 13.15 4.10 8.05
N LYS A 152 14.29 4.12 8.72
CA LYS A 152 14.66 3.12 9.73
C LYS A 152 13.66 3.10 10.89
N ALA A 153 13.32 4.25 11.46
CA ALA A 153 12.35 4.35 12.55
C ALA A 153 10.96 3.85 12.14
N ILE A 154 10.51 4.18 10.92
CA ILE A 154 9.23 3.67 10.39
C ILE A 154 9.28 2.15 10.24
N ASN A 155 10.37 1.56 9.74
CA ASN A 155 10.51 0.12 9.62
C ASN A 155 10.53 -0.60 10.99
N GLU A 156 11.07 0.05 12.03
CA GLU A 156 11.07 -0.50 13.40
C GLU A 156 9.65 -0.55 14.00
N ILE A 157 8.84 0.49 13.77
CA ILE A 157 7.47 0.56 14.29
C ILE A 157 6.46 -0.17 13.42
N ILE A 158 6.77 -0.34 12.13
CA ILE A 158 5.91 -1.01 11.15
C ILE A 158 6.79 -2.02 10.37
N PRO A 159 7.07 -3.20 10.94
CA PRO A 159 8.07 -4.13 10.40
C PRO A 159 7.72 -4.74 9.03
N TYR A 160 6.57 -4.39 8.47
CA TYR A 160 6.13 -4.82 7.13
C TYR A 160 6.46 -3.80 6.02
N TYR A 161 6.99 -2.65 6.41
CA TYR A 161 7.53 -1.67 5.47
C TYR A 161 9.00 -1.97 5.19
N VAL A 162 9.45 -1.56 4.01
CA VAL A 162 10.85 -1.61 3.58
C VAL A 162 11.22 -0.25 2.99
N GLU A 163 12.52 0.05 2.96
CA GLU A 163 13.02 1.23 2.25
C GLU A 163 12.64 1.15 0.77
N ASP A 164 12.25 2.28 0.20
CA ASP A 164 11.86 2.41 -1.19
C ASP A 164 12.25 3.78 -1.73
N VAL A 165 12.27 3.92 -3.05
CA VAL A 165 12.57 5.18 -3.74
C VAL A 165 11.55 5.40 -4.85
N ILE A 166 10.89 6.55 -4.84
CA ILE A 166 10.15 7.05 -5.99
C ILE A 166 11.14 7.81 -6.86
N SER A 167 11.52 7.21 -7.99
CA SER A 167 12.55 7.76 -8.86
C SER A 167 12.15 9.11 -9.47
N SER A 168 13.15 9.96 -9.69
CA SER A 168 13.01 11.20 -10.45
C SER A 168 12.28 10.97 -11.77
N GLY A 169 11.35 11.88 -12.12
CA GLY A 169 10.58 11.81 -13.36
C GLY A 169 9.40 10.85 -13.35
N VAL A 170 9.14 10.09 -12.29
CA VAL A 170 7.89 9.31 -12.11
C VAL A 170 6.68 10.25 -12.15
N TYR A 171 6.81 11.42 -11.55
CA TYR A 171 5.89 12.55 -11.70
C TYR A 171 6.63 13.69 -12.40
N GLU A 172 6.05 14.25 -13.47
CA GLU A 172 6.70 15.24 -14.33
C GLU A 172 7.24 16.46 -13.55
N ASN A 173 6.52 16.88 -12.50
CA ASN A 173 6.91 18.01 -11.67
C ASN A 173 7.93 17.68 -10.57
N ILE A 174 8.36 16.41 -10.43
CA ILE A 174 9.33 15.95 -9.43
C ILE A 174 10.63 15.53 -10.13
N GLY A 175 11.62 16.40 -10.11
CA GLY A 175 12.91 16.22 -10.77
C GLY A 175 14.01 15.63 -9.86
N TYR A 176 13.64 15.00 -8.74
CA TYR A 176 14.57 14.41 -7.77
C TYR A 176 14.04 13.05 -7.28
N ASP A 177 14.95 12.22 -6.81
CA ASP A 177 14.59 10.95 -6.16
C ASP A 177 13.99 11.23 -4.78
N VAL A 178 12.92 10.55 -4.45
CA VAL A 178 12.22 10.68 -3.18
C VAL A 178 12.40 9.38 -2.39
N ASN A 179 13.25 9.43 -1.37
CA ASN A 179 13.38 8.32 -0.43
C ASN A 179 12.08 8.16 0.35
N THR A 180 11.60 6.94 0.44
CA THR A 180 10.34 6.63 1.11
C THR A 180 10.38 5.21 1.69
N VAL A 181 9.25 4.76 2.17
CA VAL A 181 9.02 3.37 2.59
C VAL A 181 7.88 2.77 1.80
N ALA A 182 7.88 1.46 1.60
CA ALA A 182 6.82 0.77 0.89
C ALA A 182 6.34 -0.46 1.65
N VAL A 183 5.07 -0.77 1.48
CA VAL A 183 4.48 -2.04 1.90
C VAL A 183 4.05 -2.83 0.68
N ASN A 184 4.21 -4.15 0.70
CA ASN A 184 3.77 -4.96 -0.42
C ASN A 184 2.23 -5.08 -0.45
N GLY A 185 1.64 -4.82 -1.61
CA GLY A 185 0.25 -5.16 -1.91
C GLY A 185 0.12 -6.64 -2.21
N GLN A 186 -0.79 -7.32 -1.50
CA GLN A 186 -1.03 -8.75 -1.63
C GLN A 186 -2.42 -9.04 -2.17
N LEU A 187 -2.54 -10.03 -3.04
CA LEU A 187 -3.80 -10.63 -3.43
C LEU A 187 -4.17 -11.68 -2.39
N ILE A 188 -5.31 -11.48 -1.75
CA ILE A 188 -5.81 -12.33 -0.66
C ILE A 188 -7.18 -12.91 -0.98
N THR A 189 -7.50 -14.05 -0.37
CA THR A 189 -8.77 -14.77 -0.50
C THR A 189 -9.13 -15.47 0.80
N SER A 190 -10.28 -16.18 0.84
CA SER A 190 -10.68 -17.03 1.95
C SER A 190 -10.18 -18.45 1.76
N ILE A 191 -9.84 -19.14 2.88
CA ILE A 191 -9.59 -20.60 2.90
C ILE A 191 -10.80 -21.41 2.42
N ASP A 192 -12.00 -20.83 2.51
CA ASP A 192 -13.24 -21.47 2.11
C ASP A 192 -13.41 -21.52 0.56
N GLN A 193 -12.58 -20.83 -0.20
CA GLN A 193 -12.61 -20.91 -1.67
C GLN A 193 -12.12 -22.29 -2.15
N PRO A 194 -12.71 -22.85 -3.24
CA PRO A 194 -12.27 -24.13 -3.78
C PRO A 194 -10.79 -24.12 -4.18
N GLU A 195 -10.07 -25.17 -3.81
CA GLU A 195 -8.64 -25.29 -4.09
C GLU A 195 -8.31 -25.18 -5.58
N ASP A 196 -9.07 -25.90 -6.42
CA ASP A 196 -8.86 -25.89 -7.88
C ASP A 196 -9.10 -24.49 -8.48
N LEU A 197 -10.09 -23.77 -7.99
CA LEU A 197 -10.36 -22.39 -8.43
C LEU A 197 -9.16 -21.47 -8.15
N ILE A 198 -8.61 -21.53 -6.94
CA ILE A 198 -7.47 -20.68 -6.58
C ILE A 198 -6.19 -21.15 -7.26
N TYR A 199 -6.02 -22.45 -7.50
CA TYR A 199 -4.94 -22.96 -8.34
C TYR A 199 -5.01 -22.35 -9.76
N ASP A 200 -6.18 -22.40 -10.39
CA ASP A 200 -6.38 -21.87 -11.74
C ASP A 200 -6.20 -20.34 -11.81
N ILE A 201 -6.67 -19.60 -10.80
CA ILE A 201 -6.45 -18.14 -10.68
C ILE A 201 -4.94 -17.86 -10.56
N THR A 202 -4.22 -18.62 -9.74
CA THR A 202 -2.77 -18.44 -9.55
C THR A 202 -2.03 -18.72 -10.84
N LYS A 203 -2.37 -19.81 -11.52
CA LYS A 203 -1.83 -20.19 -12.83
C LYS A 203 -2.12 -19.11 -13.89
N ALA A 204 -3.34 -18.58 -13.90
CA ALA A 204 -3.72 -17.51 -14.82
C ALA A 204 -2.96 -16.21 -14.55
N LEU A 205 -2.70 -15.87 -13.29
CA LEU A 205 -1.93 -14.69 -12.91
C LEU A 205 -0.51 -14.70 -13.52
N TRP A 206 0.10 -15.86 -13.62
CA TRP A 206 1.49 -16.03 -14.06
C TRP A 206 1.67 -16.52 -15.50
N ASN A 207 0.59 -16.58 -16.29
CA ASN A 207 0.69 -16.97 -17.69
C ASN A 207 1.17 -15.82 -18.60
N ASP A 208 1.59 -16.18 -19.83
CA ASP A 208 2.11 -15.24 -20.82
C ASP A 208 1.11 -14.16 -21.23
N ASN A 209 -0.19 -14.47 -21.25
CA ASN A 209 -1.22 -13.50 -21.63
C ASN A 209 -1.37 -12.44 -20.55
N THR A 210 -1.43 -12.85 -19.28
CA THR A 210 -1.44 -11.94 -18.14
C THR A 210 -0.17 -11.10 -18.10
N ARG A 211 1.01 -11.70 -18.38
CA ARG A 211 2.27 -10.96 -18.47
C ARG A 211 2.19 -9.82 -19.49
N LYS A 212 1.69 -10.09 -20.70
CA LYS A 212 1.51 -9.07 -21.75
C LYS A 212 0.54 -7.95 -21.34
N LEU A 213 -0.52 -8.29 -20.59
CA LEU A 213 -1.48 -7.30 -20.07
C LEU A 213 -0.85 -6.42 -18.99
N LEU A 214 -0.13 -7.03 -18.05
CA LEU A 214 0.57 -6.33 -16.99
C LEU A 214 1.66 -5.38 -17.53
N ASP A 215 2.41 -5.81 -18.55
CA ASP A 215 3.46 -5.00 -19.18
C ASP A 215 2.95 -3.79 -19.93
N LYS A 216 1.74 -3.88 -20.50
CA LYS A 216 1.08 -2.80 -21.25
C LYS A 216 0.19 -1.91 -20.40
N GLY A 217 -0.15 -2.35 -19.20
CA GLY A 217 -1.04 -1.65 -18.28
C GLY A 217 -0.29 -0.59 -17.46
N HIS A 218 -0.56 -0.58 -16.18
CA HIS A 218 0.11 0.34 -15.25
C HIS A 218 1.61 0.00 -15.13
N PRO A 219 2.53 0.99 -15.00
CA PRO A 219 3.97 0.74 -14.86
C PRO A 219 4.35 -0.26 -13.75
N LYS A 220 3.62 -0.29 -12.64
CA LYS A 220 3.79 -1.30 -11.58
C LYS A 220 3.45 -2.73 -12.02
N GLY A 221 2.76 -2.92 -13.13
CA GLY A 221 2.55 -4.24 -13.72
C GLY A 221 3.86 -5.00 -13.99
N LYS A 222 4.93 -4.28 -14.32
CA LYS A 222 6.27 -4.85 -14.50
C LYS A 222 6.87 -5.43 -13.22
N ALA A 223 6.48 -4.92 -12.05
CA ALA A 223 6.93 -5.41 -10.75
C ALA A 223 6.20 -6.69 -10.29
N ILE A 224 5.04 -6.99 -10.89
CA ILE A 224 4.27 -8.21 -10.60
C ILE A 224 4.95 -9.39 -11.30
N GLN A 225 5.76 -10.16 -10.56
CA GLN A 225 6.59 -11.23 -11.11
C GLN A 225 6.45 -12.50 -10.26
N PRO A 226 6.49 -13.69 -10.88
CA PRO A 226 6.47 -14.96 -10.13
C PRO A 226 7.62 -15.06 -9.11
N SER A 227 8.80 -14.53 -9.45
CA SER A 227 10.00 -14.54 -8.60
C SER A 227 9.87 -13.73 -7.30
N THR A 228 8.89 -12.82 -7.22
CA THR A 228 8.61 -12.02 -6.02
C THR A 228 7.30 -12.37 -5.36
N ALA A 229 6.54 -13.33 -5.92
CA ALA A 229 5.19 -13.68 -5.48
C ALA A 229 5.10 -14.14 -4.01
N LEU A 230 6.16 -14.75 -3.50
CA LEU A 230 6.23 -15.27 -2.13
C LEU A 230 7.07 -14.40 -1.20
N LYS A 231 7.72 -13.35 -1.72
CA LYS A 231 8.61 -12.50 -0.93
C LYS A 231 7.82 -11.67 0.08
N GLY A 232 8.09 -11.87 1.38
CA GLY A 232 7.41 -11.13 2.45
C GLY A 232 5.97 -11.60 2.72
N VAL A 233 5.61 -12.79 2.29
CA VAL A 233 4.37 -13.48 2.69
C VAL A 233 4.60 -14.10 4.07
N LEU A 234 3.83 -13.66 5.08
CA LEU A 234 4.03 -14.01 6.50
C LEU A 234 2.83 -14.75 7.10
N ILE A 235 1.78 -15.01 6.32
CA ILE A 235 0.66 -15.86 6.70
C ILE A 235 0.52 -17.00 5.69
N PRO A 236 -0.25 -18.06 5.98
CA PRO A 236 -0.39 -19.18 5.05
C PRO A 236 -0.90 -18.76 3.67
N LEU A 237 -0.34 -19.38 2.65
CA LEU A 237 -0.91 -19.36 1.30
C LEU A 237 -2.24 -20.10 1.28
N HIS A 238 -3.08 -19.81 0.28
CA HIS A 238 -4.20 -20.68 -0.03
C HIS A 238 -3.68 -22.02 -0.60
N PRO A 239 -4.27 -23.17 -0.24
CA PRO A 239 -3.79 -24.48 -0.72
C PRO A 239 -3.64 -24.57 -2.25
N GLY A 240 -4.57 -24.01 -3.01
CA GLY A 240 -4.48 -23.97 -4.48
C GLY A 240 -3.30 -23.14 -4.98
N ALA A 241 -3.01 -22.02 -4.35
CA ALA A 241 -1.84 -21.20 -4.69
C ALA A 241 -0.55 -21.92 -4.31
N GLU A 242 -0.49 -22.51 -3.12
CA GLU A 242 0.66 -23.30 -2.66
C GLU A 242 0.97 -24.47 -3.60
N ARG A 243 -0.06 -25.22 -4.03
CA ARG A 243 0.07 -26.31 -5.00
C ARG A 243 0.69 -25.81 -6.31
N PHE A 244 0.18 -24.69 -6.85
CA PHE A 244 0.75 -24.11 -8.07
C PHE A 244 2.23 -23.75 -7.89
N TYR A 245 2.60 -23.05 -6.81
CA TYR A 245 4.00 -22.64 -6.61
C TYR A 245 4.96 -23.83 -6.43
N LYS A 246 4.53 -24.90 -5.77
CA LYS A 246 5.31 -26.15 -5.66
C LYS A 246 5.51 -26.80 -7.03
N GLU A 247 4.45 -26.93 -7.84
CA GLU A 247 4.53 -27.49 -9.19
C GLU A 247 5.38 -26.65 -10.15
N ALA A 248 5.37 -25.32 -9.96
CA ALA A 248 6.16 -24.39 -10.75
C ALA A 248 7.62 -24.26 -10.28
N GLY A 249 8.03 -24.94 -9.19
CA GLY A 249 9.38 -24.87 -8.64
C GLY A 249 9.74 -23.50 -8.04
N LEU A 250 8.75 -22.79 -7.53
CA LEU A 250 8.90 -21.46 -6.90
C LEU A 250 8.89 -21.51 -5.36
N MET A 251 8.65 -22.70 -4.81
CA MET A 251 8.71 -23.02 -3.38
C MET A 251 9.65 -24.17 -3.14
#